data_b29b66cc321d94aafdce2aed8fc3af9d
#
_entry.id   b29b66cc321d94aafdce2aed8fc3af9d
#
_cell.length_a   1.000
_cell.length_b   1.000
_cell.length_c   1.000
_cell.angle_alpha   90.00
_cell.angle_beta   90.00
_cell.angle_gamma   90.00
#
_symmetry.space_group_name_H-M   'P 1'
#
loop_
_entity.id
_entity.type
_entity.pdbx_description
1 polymer ?
#
loop_
_entity_poly.entity_id
_entity_poly.type
_entity_poly.pdbx_seq_one_letter_code
_entity_poly.pdbx_strand_id
1 'polypeptide(L)'
;MNAPKLMIVALSAIALALSVNGLSAKAAETQPGNSRKTFGDWCREYVSLSPETRHTVEALLEKAGTVDCDAANQKLSSFAYLVLSSNEITDVKPLQSLTRLTWLDLSDNQITDIRPLQSLTRMVRLELKNNLLSDIQPLQSLANLTQINLDSNKVSDIKPLQSLTKLTKLDLSNNQINDIQSLQSLTNLTNLVFSDNKIIDIQSLQSLTNLTELTLRNNQISDIKPLQSLTKLTDLTLSNNKISDIQSLQSLTNLTKIYLDTNQISDLKPLQSLTNLEEIYLNNNQISDLKPLQSLTKVFTLNLDNNQISDIQPLQSLIKLINLFMSNNKISDIKPLQFVTSLTSLNLEKNQLTDIKPLQPLAELRYVYLSGNPISPKTCPLQEGSICIWESLSYP
;
A
#
# COMPACT_ATOMS: atom_id res chain seq x y z
N MET A 1 28.39 15.68 1.85
CA MET A 1 28.59 17.16 1.85
C MET A 1 29.04 17.57 0.46
N ASN A 2 28.42 18.56 -0.18
CA ASN A 2 28.70 19.22 -1.48
C ASN A 2 27.95 18.69 -2.72
N ALA A 3 26.62 18.63 -2.70
CA ALA A 3 25.82 18.55 -3.92
C ALA A 3 25.17 19.89 -4.40
N PRO A 4 25.01 20.97 -3.60
CA PRO A 4 24.24 22.14 -4.06
C PRO A 4 25.02 23.13 -4.93
N LYS A 5 26.36 23.11 -4.98
CA LYS A 5 27.14 24.11 -5.74
C LYS A 5 27.33 23.80 -7.24
N LEU A 6 27.27 22.52 -7.64
CA LEU A 6 27.32 22.17 -9.07
C LEU A 6 26.01 22.46 -9.81
N MET A 7 24.87 22.37 -9.12
CA MET A 7 23.55 22.58 -9.69
C MET A 7 23.31 24.07 -10.05
N ILE A 8 23.81 25.02 -9.24
CA ILE A 8 23.67 26.46 -9.48
C ILE A 8 24.50 26.91 -10.71
N VAL A 9 25.64 26.28 -10.97
CA VAL A 9 26.47 26.61 -12.14
C VAL A 9 25.85 26.04 -13.43
N ALA A 10 25.19 24.88 -13.38
CA ALA A 10 24.48 24.33 -14.53
C ALA A 10 23.23 25.14 -14.90
N LEU A 11 22.47 25.64 -13.92
CA LEU A 11 21.30 26.50 -14.14
C LEU A 11 21.66 27.85 -14.78
N SER A 12 22.79 28.45 -14.39
CA SER A 12 23.26 29.70 -15.02
C SER A 12 23.75 29.46 -16.45
N ALA A 13 24.31 28.29 -16.78
CA ALA A 13 24.71 27.92 -18.13
C ALA A 13 23.51 27.68 -19.06
N ILE A 14 22.43 27.11 -18.56
CA ILE A 14 21.17 26.90 -19.30
C ILE A 14 20.54 28.25 -19.66
N ALA A 15 20.44 29.18 -18.73
CA ALA A 15 19.89 30.51 -18.97
C ALA A 15 20.75 31.30 -19.99
N LEU A 16 22.07 31.15 -19.96
CA LEU A 16 22.98 31.85 -20.88
C LEU A 16 22.95 31.20 -22.29
N ALA A 17 22.88 29.88 -22.39
CA ALA A 17 22.82 29.17 -23.68
C ALA A 17 21.52 29.47 -24.45
N LEU A 18 20.40 29.62 -23.74
CA LEU A 18 19.10 29.96 -24.33
C LEU A 18 19.01 31.45 -24.77
N SER A 19 19.77 32.36 -24.14
CA SER A 19 19.78 33.78 -24.49
C SER A 19 20.68 34.09 -25.71
N VAL A 20 21.67 33.28 -26.04
CA VAL A 20 22.61 33.51 -27.13
C VAL A 20 22.11 32.99 -28.48
N ASN A 21 21.24 31.97 -28.49
CA ASN A 21 20.67 31.39 -29.71
C ASN A 21 19.41 32.10 -30.24
N GLY A 22 19.06 33.25 -29.69
CA GLY A 22 17.84 34.01 -30.01
C GLY A 22 17.93 34.92 -31.24
N LEU A 23 18.79 34.66 -32.22
CA LEU A 23 18.88 35.45 -33.46
C LEU A 23 18.58 34.60 -34.69
N SER A 24 17.41 34.90 -35.27
CA SER A 24 16.92 34.50 -36.61
C SER A 24 15.92 33.35 -36.67
N ALA A 25 14.69 33.66 -36.21
CA ALA A 25 13.52 32.90 -36.67
C ALA A 25 12.86 33.71 -37.80
N LYS A 26 13.00 33.28 -39.06
CA LYS A 26 12.07 33.65 -40.14
C LYS A 26 10.72 33.06 -39.75
N ALA A 27 9.74 33.96 -39.58
CA ALA A 27 8.35 33.63 -39.40
C ALA A 27 7.86 32.83 -40.62
N ALA A 28 7.67 31.55 -40.49
CA ALA A 28 6.83 30.77 -41.36
C ALA A 28 5.42 30.90 -40.83
N GLU A 29 4.55 31.67 -41.52
CA GLU A 29 3.10 31.64 -41.30
C GLU A 29 2.59 30.23 -41.53
N THR A 30 2.36 29.49 -40.46
CA THR A 30 1.60 28.24 -40.49
C THR A 30 0.18 28.55 -40.06
N GLN A 31 -0.79 28.12 -40.88
CA GLN A 31 -2.24 28.18 -40.59
C GLN A 31 -2.54 27.60 -39.19
N PRO A 32 -3.61 28.06 -38.51
CA PRO A 32 -4.02 27.53 -37.23
C PRO A 32 -4.64 26.14 -37.34
N GLY A 33 -3.83 25.15 -37.62
CA GLY A 33 -4.11 23.77 -37.35
C GLY A 33 -3.80 23.52 -35.87
N ASN A 34 -4.68 22.82 -35.19
CA ASN A 34 -4.65 22.48 -33.76
C ASN A 34 -3.44 21.56 -33.43
N SER A 35 -2.20 22.00 -33.76
CA SER A 35 -0.97 21.26 -33.50
C SER A 35 -0.61 21.43 -32.03
N ARG A 36 -0.68 20.33 -31.26
CA ARG A 36 -0.21 20.32 -29.87
C ARG A 36 1.25 20.76 -29.82
N LYS A 37 1.57 21.69 -28.91
CA LYS A 37 2.95 22.08 -28.64
C LYS A 37 3.82 20.84 -28.37
N THR A 38 4.94 20.75 -29.09
CA THR A 38 5.97 19.74 -28.83
C THR A 38 6.82 20.13 -27.61
N PHE A 39 7.64 19.22 -27.09
CA PHE A 39 8.61 19.57 -26.06
C PHE A 39 9.58 20.66 -26.59
N GLY A 40 10.02 20.55 -27.84
CA GLY A 40 10.88 21.57 -28.46
C GLY A 40 10.28 22.95 -28.48
N ASP A 41 8.96 23.09 -28.64
CA ASP A 41 8.28 24.38 -28.59
C ASP A 41 8.29 24.96 -27.17
N TRP A 42 8.00 24.11 -26.13
CA TRP A 42 8.11 24.52 -24.73
C TRP A 42 9.54 24.96 -24.38
N CYS A 43 10.54 24.25 -24.85
CA CYS A 43 11.94 24.56 -24.60
C CYS A 43 12.33 25.89 -25.26
N ARG A 44 11.96 26.15 -26.52
CA ARG A 44 12.29 27.41 -27.22
C ARG A 44 11.59 28.64 -26.60
N GLU A 45 10.42 28.45 -26.01
CA GLU A 45 9.68 29.52 -25.32
C GLU A 45 10.10 29.69 -23.85
N TYR A 46 11.14 29.03 -23.38
CA TYR A 46 11.54 28.95 -21.98
C TYR A 46 11.46 30.29 -21.22
N VAL A 47 11.97 31.37 -21.82
CA VAL A 47 12.02 32.70 -21.17
C VAL A 47 10.63 33.29 -20.88
N SER A 48 9.62 32.95 -21.70
CA SER A 48 8.26 33.45 -21.58
C SER A 48 7.34 32.54 -20.74
N LEU A 49 7.82 31.36 -20.30
CA LEU A 49 7.06 30.43 -19.50
C LEU A 49 6.87 30.91 -18.06
N SER A 50 5.83 30.43 -17.40
CA SER A 50 5.70 30.56 -15.93
C SER A 50 6.83 29.80 -15.21
N PRO A 51 7.17 30.18 -13.97
CA PRO A 51 8.19 29.49 -13.19
C PRO A 51 7.94 27.98 -13.09
N GLU A 52 6.68 27.57 -12.90
CA GLU A 52 6.26 26.19 -12.74
C GLU A 52 6.50 25.38 -14.02
N THR A 53 6.14 25.94 -15.19
CA THR A 53 6.35 25.30 -16.50
C THR A 53 7.85 25.21 -16.82
N ARG A 54 8.61 26.29 -16.51
CA ARG A 54 10.08 26.31 -16.69
C ARG A 54 10.75 25.19 -15.92
N HIS A 55 10.36 25.02 -14.67
CA HIS A 55 10.89 23.96 -13.80
C HIS A 55 10.71 22.57 -14.42
N THR A 56 9.53 22.27 -14.97
CA THR A 56 9.30 21.01 -15.66
C THR A 56 10.13 20.88 -16.95
N VAL A 57 10.32 21.98 -17.69
CA VAL A 57 11.21 21.97 -18.88
C VAL A 57 12.64 21.66 -18.47
N GLU A 58 13.14 22.26 -17.39
CA GLU A 58 14.49 21.99 -16.85
C GLU A 58 14.68 20.52 -16.47
N ALA A 59 13.72 19.97 -15.73
CA ALA A 59 13.73 18.54 -15.37
C ALA A 59 13.77 17.64 -16.61
N LEU A 60 13.04 17.99 -17.66
CA LEU A 60 13.03 17.23 -18.91
C LEU A 60 14.35 17.40 -19.70
N LEU A 61 14.96 18.57 -19.72
CA LEU A 61 16.28 18.80 -20.33
C LEU A 61 17.36 17.99 -19.62
N GLU A 62 17.29 17.90 -18.28
CA GLU A 62 18.18 17.02 -17.50
C GLU A 62 18.04 15.56 -17.92
N LYS A 63 16.81 15.05 -18.05
CA LYS A 63 16.56 13.67 -18.54
C LYS A 63 17.01 13.48 -19.99
N ALA A 64 16.88 14.50 -20.82
CA ALA A 64 17.41 14.47 -22.18
C ALA A 64 18.94 14.51 -22.20
N GLY A 65 19.62 15.07 -21.19
CA GLY A 65 21.06 15.23 -21.12
C GLY A 65 21.61 16.21 -22.17
N THR A 66 20.80 17.19 -22.56
CA THR A 66 21.16 18.24 -23.52
C THR A 66 20.26 19.46 -23.32
N VAL A 67 20.81 20.65 -23.60
CA VAL A 67 20.07 21.93 -23.57
C VAL A 67 19.63 22.36 -24.97
N ASP A 68 20.03 21.65 -26.02
CA ASP A 68 19.52 21.89 -27.37
C ASP A 68 18.09 21.38 -27.48
N CYS A 69 17.17 22.30 -27.80
CA CYS A 69 15.73 22.03 -27.78
C CYS A 69 15.27 20.98 -28.82
N ASP A 70 15.95 20.94 -29.98
CA ASP A 70 15.59 19.99 -31.04
C ASP A 70 16.13 18.58 -30.71
N ALA A 71 17.38 18.50 -30.27
CA ALA A 71 17.96 17.24 -29.79
C ALA A 71 17.21 16.69 -28.57
N ALA A 72 16.84 17.53 -27.61
CA ALA A 72 16.04 17.13 -26.45
C ALA A 72 14.66 16.63 -26.87
N ASN A 73 13.97 17.36 -27.76
CA ASN A 73 12.67 16.93 -28.29
C ASN A 73 12.75 15.57 -29.00
N GLN A 74 13.74 15.37 -29.85
CA GLN A 74 13.93 14.11 -30.54
C GLN A 74 14.14 12.95 -29.55
N LYS A 75 15.02 13.16 -28.57
CA LYS A 75 15.35 12.16 -27.55
C LYS A 75 14.14 11.83 -26.66
N LEU A 76 13.50 12.84 -26.06
CA LEU A 76 12.34 12.66 -25.18
C LEU A 76 11.16 12.02 -25.93
N SER A 77 10.92 12.41 -27.18
CA SER A 77 9.86 11.83 -28.00
C SER A 77 10.09 10.34 -28.32
N SER A 78 11.32 9.84 -28.15
CA SER A 78 11.65 8.42 -28.33
C SER A 78 11.46 7.58 -27.07
N PHE A 79 11.30 8.20 -25.90
CA PHE A 79 11.22 7.49 -24.62
C PHE A 79 9.95 6.66 -24.51
N ALA A 80 10.09 5.43 -24.06
CA ALA A 80 9.00 4.56 -23.66
C ALA A 80 8.72 4.65 -22.14
N TYR A 81 9.71 5.06 -21.36
CA TYR A 81 9.60 5.26 -19.91
C TYR A 81 10.28 6.57 -19.49
N LEU A 82 9.72 7.22 -18.46
CA LEU A 82 10.23 8.47 -17.92
C LEU A 82 9.97 8.52 -16.42
N VAL A 83 11.01 8.82 -15.66
CA VAL A 83 10.94 8.98 -14.20
C VAL A 83 11.24 10.43 -13.85
N LEU A 84 10.24 11.09 -13.27
CA LEU A 84 10.26 12.47 -12.81
C LEU A 84 9.76 12.57 -11.35
N SER A 85 9.95 11.49 -10.57
CA SER A 85 9.58 11.51 -9.15
C SER A 85 10.48 12.44 -8.34
N SER A 86 9.91 13.06 -7.29
CA SER A 86 10.63 13.96 -6.36
C SER A 86 11.35 15.12 -7.05
N ASN A 87 10.67 15.78 -7.97
CA ASN A 87 11.18 16.93 -8.74
C ASN A 87 10.40 18.23 -8.51
N GLU A 88 9.54 18.30 -7.47
CA GLU A 88 8.74 19.48 -7.16
C GLU A 88 7.87 19.98 -8.34
N ILE A 89 7.51 19.11 -9.27
CA ILE A 89 6.73 19.43 -10.47
C ILE A 89 5.29 19.80 -10.07
N THR A 90 4.79 20.89 -10.62
CA THR A 90 3.40 21.35 -10.48
C THR A 90 2.65 21.39 -11.81
N ASP A 91 3.34 21.69 -12.92
CA ASP A 91 2.78 21.79 -14.26
C ASP A 91 3.32 20.71 -15.21
N VAL A 92 2.45 19.84 -15.67
CA VAL A 92 2.81 18.70 -16.57
C VAL A 92 2.53 18.98 -18.06
N LYS A 93 2.21 20.23 -18.44
CA LYS A 93 1.97 20.59 -19.85
C LYS A 93 3.12 20.21 -20.78
N PRO A 94 4.42 20.39 -20.41
CA PRO A 94 5.53 19.99 -21.30
C PRO A 94 5.56 18.49 -21.66
N LEU A 95 4.87 17.64 -20.91
CA LEU A 95 4.81 16.19 -21.17
C LEU A 95 3.80 15.81 -22.27
N GLN A 96 2.86 16.68 -22.62
CA GLN A 96 1.68 16.36 -23.44
C GLN A 96 2.01 15.76 -24.83
N SER A 97 3.22 16.03 -25.37
CA SER A 97 3.66 15.55 -26.70
C SER A 97 4.42 14.23 -26.63
N LEU A 98 4.76 13.71 -25.46
CA LEU A 98 5.57 12.51 -25.27
C LEU A 98 4.73 11.23 -25.45
N THR A 99 3.98 11.13 -26.55
CA THR A 99 2.94 10.12 -26.78
C THR A 99 3.44 8.68 -26.96
N ARG A 100 4.76 8.46 -26.97
CA ARG A 100 5.36 7.11 -26.99
C ARG A 100 5.51 6.50 -25.59
N LEU A 101 5.35 7.30 -24.53
CA LEU A 101 5.45 6.82 -23.16
C LEU A 101 4.43 5.71 -22.89
N THR A 102 4.94 4.64 -22.28
CA THR A 102 4.16 3.51 -21.76
C THR A 102 4.26 3.44 -20.24
N TRP A 103 5.31 4.02 -19.64
CA TRP A 103 5.49 4.15 -18.21
C TRP A 103 5.95 5.56 -17.86
N LEU A 104 5.20 6.19 -16.95
CA LEU A 104 5.51 7.52 -16.42
C LEU A 104 5.43 7.49 -14.90
N ASP A 105 6.50 7.93 -14.24
CA ASP A 105 6.55 8.12 -12.80
C ASP A 105 6.63 9.62 -12.48
N LEU A 106 5.58 10.13 -11.86
CA LEU A 106 5.41 11.50 -11.37
C LEU A 106 5.18 11.51 -9.84
N SER A 107 5.56 10.45 -9.14
CA SER A 107 5.39 10.36 -7.68
C SER A 107 6.13 11.47 -6.94
N ASP A 108 5.65 11.81 -5.74
CA ASP A 108 6.30 12.78 -4.85
C ASP A 108 6.52 14.16 -5.49
N ASN A 109 5.45 14.70 -6.08
CA ASN A 109 5.42 16.02 -6.70
C ASN A 109 4.28 16.88 -6.12
N GLN A 110 3.94 18.00 -6.74
CA GLN A 110 2.90 18.93 -6.29
C GLN A 110 1.83 19.13 -7.37
N ILE A 111 1.53 18.09 -8.13
CA ILE A 111 0.65 18.14 -9.30
C ILE A 111 -0.81 18.24 -8.84
N THR A 112 -1.55 19.19 -9.43
CA THR A 112 -2.99 19.35 -9.21
C THR A 112 -3.81 19.08 -10.46
N ASP A 113 -3.20 19.18 -11.65
CA ASP A 113 -3.87 19.07 -12.95
C ASP A 113 -3.13 18.09 -13.89
N ILE A 114 -3.80 17.01 -14.27
CA ILE A 114 -3.27 15.99 -15.19
C ILE A 114 -3.95 16.00 -16.55
N ARG A 115 -4.74 17.05 -16.91
CA ARG A 115 -5.36 17.18 -18.25
C ARG A 115 -4.34 17.05 -19.38
N PRO A 116 -3.11 17.58 -19.29
CA PRO A 116 -2.11 17.40 -20.33
C PRO A 116 -1.73 15.94 -20.63
N LEU A 117 -1.88 15.03 -19.64
CA LEU A 117 -1.54 13.62 -19.80
C LEU A 117 -2.57 12.81 -20.62
N GLN A 118 -3.78 13.36 -20.87
CA GLN A 118 -4.86 12.66 -21.61
C GLN A 118 -4.44 12.23 -23.02
N SER A 119 -3.40 12.86 -23.58
CA SER A 119 -2.87 12.51 -24.92
C SER A 119 -1.94 11.29 -24.92
N LEU A 120 -1.49 10.85 -23.75
CA LEU A 120 -0.52 9.76 -23.61
C LEU A 120 -1.21 8.40 -23.66
N THR A 121 -1.98 8.15 -24.71
CA THR A 121 -2.90 6.99 -24.82
C THR A 121 -2.20 5.63 -24.93
N ARG A 122 -0.86 5.60 -25.05
CA ARG A 122 -0.07 4.37 -24.98
C ARG A 122 0.31 3.97 -23.56
N MET A 123 -0.06 4.79 -22.56
CA MET A 123 0.31 4.56 -21.16
C MET A 123 -0.20 3.20 -20.68
N VAL A 124 0.71 2.43 -20.05
CA VAL A 124 0.45 1.12 -19.45
C VAL A 124 0.57 1.19 -17.94
N ARG A 125 1.56 1.96 -17.44
CA ARG A 125 1.79 2.18 -16.00
C ARG A 125 1.96 3.66 -15.71
N LEU A 126 1.21 4.16 -14.72
CA LEU A 126 1.22 5.56 -14.28
C LEU A 126 1.33 5.63 -12.76
N GLU A 127 2.42 6.25 -12.29
CA GLU A 127 2.66 6.52 -10.88
C GLU A 127 2.41 8.00 -10.60
N LEU A 128 1.43 8.27 -9.74
CA LEU A 128 1.01 9.62 -9.32
C LEU A 128 0.92 9.73 -7.78
N LYS A 129 1.56 8.78 -7.08
CA LYS A 129 1.61 8.75 -5.61
C LYS A 129 2.11 10.09 -5.06
N ASN A 130 1.56 10.49 -3.90
CA ASN A 130 1.96 11.69 -3.16
C ASN A 130 1.98 12.95 -4.04
N ASN A 131 0.78 13.34 -4.48
CA ASN A 131 0.51 14.56 -5.24
C ASN A 131 -0.70 15.30 -4.62
N LEU A 132 -1.26 16.26 -5.32
CA LEU A 132 -2.38 17.08 -4.83
C LEU A 132 -3.64 16.92 -5.68
N LEU A 133 -3.79 15.79 -6.35
CA LEU A 133 -4.87 15.51 -7.30
C LEU A 133 -6.21 15.34 -6.61
N SER A 134 -7.22 16.05 -7.08
CA SER A 134 -8.63 15.85 -6.71
C SER A 134 -9.48 15.42 -7.91
N ASP A 135 -9.13 15.88 -9.12
CA ASP A 135 -9.78 15.52 -10.38
C ASP A 135 -8.91 14.54 -11.18
N ILE A 136 -9.44 13.35 -11.44
CA ILE A 136 -8.79 12.31 -12.23
C ILE A 136 -9.56 12.01 -13.54
N GLN A 137 -10.48 12.90 -13.93
CA GLN A 137 -11.26 12.76 -15.19
C GLN A 137 -10.37 12.51 -16.42
N PRO A 138 -9.18 13.14 -16.56
CA PRO A 138 -8.30 12.90 -17.69
C PRO A 138 -7.83 11.45 -17.88
N LEU A 139 -7.82 10.64 -16.82
CA LEU A 139 -7.38 9.23 -16.86
C LEU A 139 -8.29 8.35 -17.71
N GLN A 140 -9.58 8.72 -17.88
CA GLN A 140 -10.53 7.92 -18.68
C GLN A 140 -10.08 7.70 -20.13
N SER A 141 -9.23 8.59 -20.68
CA SER A 141 -8.69 8.49 -22.04
C SER A 141 -7.55 7.47 -22.17
N LEU A 142 -6.96 7.03 -21.04
CA LEU A 142 -5.79 6.18 -21.00
C LEU A 142 -6.17 4.68 -20.96
N ALA A 143 -6.96 4.23 -21.92
CA ALA A 143 -7.59 2.90 -21.96
C ALA A 143 -6.61 1.71 -22.01
N ASN A 144 -5.31 1.94 -22.13
CA ASN A 144 -4.28 0.91 -22.10
C ASN A 144 -3.64 0.72 -20.72
N LEU A 145 -4.03 1.51 -19.71
CA LEU A 145 -3.49 1.39 -18.35
C LEU A 145 -3.81 0.02 -17.75
N THR A 146 -2.76 -0.62 -17.25
CA THR A 146 -2.84 -1.87 -16.48
C THR A 146 -2.48 -1.65 -15.01
N GLN A 147 -1.72 -0.58 -14.70
CA GLN A 147 -1.31 -0.26 -13.34
C GLN A 147 -1.40 1.25 -13.11
N ILE A 148 -2.07 1.64 -12.03
CA ILE A 148 -2.16 3.04 -11.56
C ILE A 148 -1.90 3.06 -10.07
N ASN A 149 -1.05 4.00 -9.65
CA ASN A 149 -0.87 4.37 -8.26
C ASN A 149 -1.29 5.82 -8.05
N LEU A 150 -2.30 6.04 -7.22
CA LEU A 150 -2.84 7.34 -6.82
C LEU A 150 -2.79 7.52 -5.29
N ASP A 151 -1.98 6.71 -4.59
CA ASP A 151 -1.81 6.81 -3.14
C ASP A 151 -1.45 8.24 -2.72
N SER A 152 -1.98 8.67 -1.58
CA SER A 152 -1.67 9.98 -0.99
C SER A 152 -1.98 11.17 -1.92
N ASN A 153 -3.27 11.28 -2.28
CA ASN A 153 -3.84 12.39 -3.05
C ASN A 153 -5.11 12.93 -2.36
N LYS A 154 -5.93 13.68 -3.07
CA LYS A 154 -7.20 14.27 -2.58
C LYS A 154 -8.41 13.77 -3.36
N VAL A 155 -8.30 12.59 -3.98
CA VAL A 155 -9.34 12.01 -4.84
C VAL A 155 -10.55 11.62 -4.00
N SER A 156 -11.75 11.95 -4.48
CA SER A 156 -13.02 11.53 -3.88
C SER A 156 -13.94 10.84 -4.90
N ASP A 157 -13.89 11.23 -6.18
CA ASP A 157 -14.66 10.63 -7.26
C ASP A 157 -13.74 9.76 -8.15
N ILE A 158 -14.04 8.46 -8.22
CA ILE A 158 -13.30 7.48 -9.03
C ILE A 158 -14.08 6.98 -10.24
N LYS A 159 -15.21 7.60 -10.59
CA LYS A 159 -15.98 7.27 -11.80
C LYS A 159 -15.14 7.27 -13.09
N PRO A 160 -14.14 8.18 -13.26
CA PRO A 160 -13.28 8.16 -14.42
C PRO A 160 -12.53 6.85 -14.64
N LEU A 161 -12.31 6.04 -13.61
CA LEU A 161 -11.63 4.75 -13.71
C LEU A 161 -12.50 3.64 -14.30
N GLN A 162 -13.84 3.82 -14.35
CA GLN A 162 -14.79 2.78 -14.78
C GLN A 162 -14.50 2.19 -16.17
N SER A 163 -13.94 3.00 -17.08
CA SER A 163 -13.61 2.58 -18.44
C SER A 163 -12.27 1.84 -18.56
N LEU A 164 -11.44 1.85 -17.53
CA LEU A 164 -10.08 1.31 -17.56
C LEU A 164 -10.06 -0.20 -17.27
N THR A 165 -10.82 -0.95 -18.04
CA THR A 165 -11.08 -2.39 -17.80
C THR A 165 -9.86 -3.29 -17.94
N LYS A 166 -8.71 -2.77 -18.42
CA LYS A 166 -7.42 -3.50 -18.44
C LYS A 166 -6.64 -3.44 -17.15
N LEU A 167 -7.10 -2.66 -16.17
CA LEU A 167 -6.39 -2.52 -14.88
C LEU A 167 -6.27 -3.87 -14.18
N THR A 168 -5.05 -4.18 -13.75
CA THR A 168 -4.70 -5.34 -12.93
C THR A 168 -4.22 -4.92 -11.53
N LYS A 169 -3.64 -3.72 -11.40
CA LYS A 169 -3.19 -3.16 -10.13
C LYS A 169 -3.69 -1.73 -9.97
N LEU A 170 -4.29 -1.45 -8.82
CA LEU A 170 -4.83 -0.14 -8.49
C LEU A 170 -4.56 0.16 -7.02
N ASP A 171 -3.84 1.25 -6.76
CA ASP A 171 -3.65 1.79 -5.41
C ASP A 171 -4.30 3.18 -5.31
N LEU A 172 -5.24 3.31 -4.38
CA LEU A 172 -6.00 4.52 -4.07
C LEU A 172 -5.94 4.84 -2.57
N SER A 173 -4.93 4.34 -1.86
CA SER A 173 -4.76 4.59 -0.44
C SER A 173 -4.63 6.08 -0.11
N ASN A 174 -4.92 6.46 1.13
CA ASN A 174 -4.74 7.84 1.62
C ASN A 174 -5.44 8.89 0.73
N ASN A 175 -6.74 8.69 0.50
CA ASN A 175 -7.58 9.58 -0.29
C ASN A 175 -8.88 9.94 0.48
N GLN A 176 -9.89 10.44 -0.19
CA GLN A 176 -11.17 10.85 0.41
C GLN A 176 -12.36 10.06 -0.13
N ILE A 177 -12.12 8.84 -0.62
CA ILE A 177 -13.08 8.02 -1.36
C ILE A 177 -14.07 7.38 -0.39
N ASN A 178 -15.35 7.46 -0.72
CA ASN A 178 -16.44 6.81 0.00
C ASN A 178 -17.34 5.95 -0.91
N ASP A 179 -17.40 6.23 -2.20
CA ASP A 179 -18.16 5.48 -3.21
C ASP A 179 -17.20 4.76 -4.16
N ILE A 180 -17.33 3.44 -4.23
CA ILE A 180 -16.51 2.56 -5.09
C ILE A 180 -17.34 1.79 -6.11
N GLN A 181 -18.58 2.21 -6.37
CA GLN A 181 -19.50 1.55 -7.32
C GLN A 181 -18.90 1.40 -8.72
N SER A 182 -18.09 2.35 -9.16
CA SER A 182 -17.43 2.34 -10.47
C SER A 182 -16.42 1.21 -10.66
N LEU A 183 -15.95 0.57 -9.58
CA LEU A 183 -15.00 -0.55 -9.67
C LEU A 183 -15.60 -1.84 -10.21
N GLN A 184 -16.92 -2.00 -10.18
CA GLN A 184 -17.57 -3.26 -10.57
C GLN A 184 -17.22 -3.75 -11.99
N SER A 185 -16.79 -2.84 -12.88
CA SER A 185 -16.38 -3.15 -14.26
C SER A 185 -14.92 -3.60 -14.38
N LEU A 186 -14.08 -3.39 -13.33
CA LEU A 186 -12.65 -3.62 -13.39
C LEU A 186 -12.28 -5.08 -13.03
N THR A 187 -12.94 -6.02 -13.68
CA THR A 187 -12.88 -7.46 -13.35
C THR A 187 -11.52 -8.12 -13.59
N ASN A 188 -10.56 -7.42 -14.21
CA ASN A 188 -9.19 -7.89 -14.39
C ASN A 188 -8.27 -7.56 -13.21
N LEU A 189 -8.75 -6.83 -12.19
CA LEU A 189 -7.94 -6.49 -11.03
C LEU A 189 -7.52 -7.76 -10.28
N THR A 190 -6.21 -7.82 -9.98
CA THR A 190 -5.58 -8.83 -9.13
C THR A 190 -5.12 -8.25 -7.80
N ASN A 191 -4.71 -6.98 -7.78
CA ASN A 191 -4.25 -6.26 -6.60
C ASN A 191 -5.03 -4.95 -6.46
N LEU A 192 -5.67 -4.76 -5.30
CA LEU A 192 -6.45 -3.58 -5.00
C LEU A 192 -6.13 -3.07 -3.61
N VAL A 193 -5.67 -1.81 -3.51
CA VAL A 193 -5.32 -1.18 -2.24
C VAL A 193 -6.13 0.10 -2.05
N PHE A 194 -6.86 0.16 -0.91
CA PHE A 194 -7.77 1.25 -0.56
C PHE A 194 -7.66 1.67 0.91
N SER A 195 -6.46 1.52 1.49
CA SER A 195 -6.25 1.93 2.88
C SER A 195 -6.54 3.42 3.09
N ASP A 196 -6.93 3.78 4.32
CA ASP A 196 -7.04 5.18 4.73
C ASP A 196 -7.98 6.01 3.84
N ASN A 197 -9.24 5.54 3.73
CA ASN A 197 -10.33 6.19 3.02
C ASN A 197 -11.60 6.27 3.90
N LYS A 198 -12.77 6.51 3.31
CA LYS A 198 -14.06 6.65 4.03
C LYS A 198 -15.07 5.61 3.57
N ILE A 199 -14.63 4.43 3.12
CA ILE A 199 -15.46 3.40 2.51
C ILE A 199 -16.34 2.74 3.57
N ILE A 200 -17.62 2.60 3.27
CA ILE A 200 -18.62 1.89 4.10
C ILE A 200 -19.15 0.68 3.34
N ASP A 201 -19.55 0.88 2.08
CA ASP A 201 -20.15 -0.16 1.23
C ASP A 201 -19.12 -0.69 0.23
N ILE A 202 -18.96 -2.01 0.22
CA ILE A 202 -18.06 -2.73 -0.67
C ILE A 202 -18.78 -3.69 -1.63
N GLN A 203 -20.08 -3.47 -1.88
CA GLN A 203 -20.89 -4.34 -2.74
C GLN A 203 -20.32 -4.50 -4.15
N SER A 204 -19.71 -3.45 -4.70
CA SER A 204 -19.08 -3.46 -6.03
C SER A 204 -17.89 -4.41 -6.14
N LEU A 205 -17.25 -4.78 -5.02
CA LEU A 205 -16.12 -5.72 -5.04
C LEU A 205 -16.53 -7.16 -5.37
N GLN A 206 -17.82 -7.49 -5.23
CA GLN A 206 -18.32 -8.85 -5.49
C GLN A 206 -17.99 -9.37 -6.89
N SER A 207 -17.87 -8.48 -7.87
CA SER A 207 -17.55 -8.82 -9.26
C SER A 207 -16.06 -9.06 -9.53
N LEU A 208 -15.18 -8.66 -8.61
CA LEU A 208 -13.73 -8.64 -8.82
C LEU A 208 -13.08 -10.00 -8.47
N THR A 209 -13.61 -11.07 -9.03
CA THR A 209 -13.26 -12.46 -8.69
C THR A 209 -11.84 -12.89 -9.09
N ASN A 210 -11.06 -12.01 -9.73
CA ASN A 210 -9.65 -12.23 -10.03
C ASN A 210 -8.70 -11.68 -8.96
N LEU A 211 -9.22 -10.99 -7.93
CA LEU A 211 -8.37 -10.47 -6.85
C LEU A 211 -7.64 -11.60 -6.11
N THR A 212 -6.33 -11.40 -5.96
CA THR A 212 -5.43 -12.21 -5.14
C THR A 212 -4.99 -11.46 -3.89
N GLU A 213 -4.90 -10.13 -3.97
CA GLU A 213 -4.54 -9.25 -2.85
C GLU A 213 -5.56 -8.12 -2.72
N LEU A 214 -6.09 -7.95 -1.51
CA LEU A 214 -7.06 -6.89 -1.20
C LEU A 214 -6.70 -6.23 0.12
N THR A 215 -6.50 -4.91 0.09
CA THR A 215 -6.22 -4.12 1.30
C THR A 215 -7.26 -3.01 1.45
N LEU A 216 -8.00 -3.04 2.56
CA LEU A 216 -9.08 -2.11 2.93
C LEU A 216 -8.89 -1.56 4.36
N ARG A 217 -7.64 -1.49 4.83
CA ARG A 217 -7.30 -0.99 6.17
C ARG A 217 -7.80 0.45 6.38
N ASN A 218 -8.14 0.78 7.65
CA ASN A 218 -8.52 2.14 8.05
C ASN A 218 -9.69 2.70 7.20
N ASN A 219 -10.83 1.99 7.22
CA ASN A 219 -12.08 2.40 6.60
C ASN A 219 -13.24 2.30 7.62
N GLN A 220 -14.48 2.30 7.17
CA GLN A 220 -15.67 2.24 8.03
C GLN A 220 -16.55 1.02 7.71
N ILE A 221 -15.94 -0.05 7.19
CA ILE A 221 -16.62 -1.24 6.69
C ILE A 221 -17.14 -2.06 7.89
N SER A 222 -18.39 -2.51 7.80
CA SER A 222 -19.00 -3.44 8.76
C SER A 222 -19.53 -4.70 8.09
N ASP A 223 -20.05 -4.61 6.87
CA ASP A 223 -20.54 -5.76 6.10
C ASP A 223 -19.50 -6.19 5.06
N ILE A 224 -19.01 -7.42 5.20
CA ILE A 224 -18.02 -8.03 4.27
C ILE A 224 -18.60 -9.20 3.46
N LYS A 225 -19.93 -9.35 3.41
CA LYS A 225 -20.59 -10.37 2.57
C LYS A 225 -20.16 -10.34 1.11
N PRO A 226 -19.93 -9.16 0.49
CA PRO A 226 -19.46 -9.10 -0.89
C PRO A 226 -18.14 -9.81 -1.15
N LEU A 227 -17.30 -10.04 -0.14
CA LEU A 227 -16.02 -10.73 -0.28
C LEU A 227 -16.17 -12.24 -0.50
N GLN A 228 -17.34 -12.81 -0.23
CA GLN A 228 -17.58 -14.27 -0.32
C GLN A 228 -17.23 -14.86 -1.69
N SER A 229 -17.34 -14.08 -2.77
CA SER A 229 -17.05 -14.51 -4.14
C SER A 229 -15.57 -14.46 -4.51
N LEU A 230 -14.72 -13.82 -3.69
CA LEU A 230 -13.32 -13.54 -4.02
C LEU A 230 -12.41 -14.73 -3.65
N THR A 231 -12.74 -15.91 -4.12
CA THR A 231 -12.11 -17.17 -3.70
C THR A 231 -10.65 -17.34 -4.13
N LYS A 232 -10.11 -16.43 -4.96
CA LYS A 232 -8.69 -16.40 -5.35
C LYS A 232 -7.80 -15.64 -4.37
N LEU A 233 -8.38 -14.94 -3.38
CA LEU A 233 -7.60 -14.16 -2.41
C LEU A 233 -6.63 -15.05 -1.65
N THR A 234 -5.37 -14.60 -1.62
CA THR A 234 -4.28 -15.14 -0.81
C THR A 234 -3.93 -14.22 0.36
N ASP A 235 -4.10 -12.91 0.17
CA ASP A 235 -3.75 -11.88 1.13
C ASP A 235 -4.94 -10.91 1.32
N LEU A 236 -5.44 -10.80 2.56
CA LEU A 236 -6.58 -9.95 2.89
C LEU A 236 -6.28 -9.09 4.11
N THR A 237 -6.35 -7.77 3.93
CA THR A 237 -6.18 -6.79 5.01
C THR A 237 -7.46 -5.99 5.22
N LEU A 238 -8.06 -6.15 6.40
CA LEU A 238 -9.29 -5.49 6.85
C LEU A 238 -9.10 -4.79 8.21
N SER A 239 -7.85 -4.57 8.63
CA SER A 239 -7.51 -3.92 9.90
C SER A 239 -8.18 -2.57 10.07
N ASN A 240 -8.52 -2.22 11.33
CA ASN A 240 -9.12 -0.95 11.69
C ASN A 240 -10.37 -0.61 10.87
N ASN A 241 -11.41 -1.43 11.07
CA ASN A 241 -12.74 -1.29 10.52
C ASN A 241 -13.80 -1.50 11.62
N LYS A 242 -15.06 -1.76 11.27
CA LYS A 242 -16.17 -1.97 12.21
C LYS A 242 -16.78 -3.38 12.08
N ILE A 243 -15.95 -4.36 11.69
CA ILE A 243 -16.37 -5.72 11.34
C ILE A 243 -16.62 -6.53 12.63
N SER A 244 -17.77 -7.16 12.72
CA SER A 244 -18.11 -8.11 13.78
C SER A 244 -18.42 -9.51 13.23
N ASP A 245 -19.05 -9.60 12.06
CA ASP A 245 -19.40 -10.85 11.39
C ASP A 245 -18.40 -11.14 10.26
N ILE A 246 -17.71 -12.29 10.36
CA ILE A 246 -16.75 -12.77 9.37
C ILE A 246 -17.21 -14.05 8.66
N GLN A 247 -18.50 -14.37 8.68
CA GLN A 247 -19.06 -15.60 8.09
C GLN A 247 -18.71 -15.74 6.60
N SER A 248 -18.65 -14.65 5.85
CA SER A 248 -18.30 -14.65 4.43
C SER A 248 -16.87 -15.10 4.13
N LEU A 249 -15.97 -15.06 5.12
CA LEU A 249 -14.56 -15.47 4.92
C LEU A 249 -14.39 -17.00 4.78
N GLN A 250 -15.36 -17.79 5.23
CA GLN A 250 -15.23 -19.26 5.23
C GLN A 250 -15.01 -19.87 3.84
N SER A 251 -15.40 -19.16 2.77
CA SER A 251 -15.19 -19.61 1.38
C SER A 251 -13.81 -19.30 0.82
N LEU A 252 -13.02 -18.45 1.50
CA LEU A 252 -11.74 -17.93 1.01
C LEU A 252 -10.58 -18.88 1.36
N THR A 253 -10.69 -20.13 0.98
CA THR A 253 -9.78 -21.22 1.40
C THR A 253 -8.35 -21.11 0.85
N ASN A 254 -8.10 -20.17 -0.08
CA ASN A 254 -6.75 -19.88 -0.59
C ASN A 254 -5.98 -18.86 0.26
N LEU A 255 -6.62 -18.26 1.28
CA LEU A 255 -5.94 -17.29 2.13
C LEU A 255 -4.75 -17.90 2.86
N THR A 256 -3.62 -17.21 2.75
CA THR A 256 -2.38 -17.48 3.48
C THR A 256 -2.13 -16.42 4.55
N LYS A 257 -2.57 -15.18 4.32
CA LYS A 257 -2.41 -14.06 5.27
C LYS A 257 -3.73 -13.33 5.48
N ILE A 258 -4.04 -13.07 6.74
CA ILE A 258 -5.23 -12.32 7.09
C ILE A 258 -4.95 -11.34 8.23
N TYR A 259 -5.31 -10.07 7.99
CA TYR A 259 -5.19 -8.96 8.95
C TYR A 259 -6.58 -8.45 9.28
N LEU A 260 -7.04 -8.74 10.49
CA LEU A 260 -8.37 -8.41 11.03
C LEU A 260 -8.26 -7.63 12.35
N ASP A 261 -7.08 -7.17 12.68
CA ASP A 261 -6.82 -6.42 13.91
C ASP A 261 -7.67 -5.13 14.00
N THR A 262 -7.96 -4.72 15.22
CA THR A 262 -8.74 -3.50 15.50
C THR A 262 -10.10 -3.52 14.80
N ASN A 263 -10.92 -4.50 15.18
CA ASN A 263 -12.30 -4.71 14.75
C ASN A 263 -13.19 -5.07 15.97
N GLN A 264 -14.35 -5.66 15.77
CA GLN A 264 -15.31 -6.05 16.81
C GLN A 264 -15.61 -7.56 16.80
N ILE A 265 -14.64 -8.37 16.35
CA ILE A 265 -14.80 -9.80 16.09
C ILE A 265 -14.77 -10.56 17.43
N SER A 266 -15.73 -11.48 17.60
CA SER A 266 -15.80 -12.39 18.75
C SER A 266 -15.86 -13.86 18.33
N ASP A 267 -16.47 -14.19 17.17
CA ASP A 267 -16.59 -15.55 16.65
C ASP A 267 -15.56 -15.82 15.54
N LEU A 268 -14.66 -16.78 15.79
CA LEU A 268 -13.64 -17.25 14.84
C LEU A 268 -14.05 -18.46 14.04
N LYS A 269 -15.25 -19.00 14.23
CA LYS A 269 -15.72 -20.22 13.57
C LYS A 269 -15.57 -20.21 12.05
N PRO A 270 -15.80 -19.09 11.34
CA PRO A 270 -15.57 -19.01 9.90
C PRO A 270 -14.13 -19.24 9.46
N LEU A 271 -13.13 -19.02 10.33
CA LEU A 271 -11.71 -19.25 10.00
C LEU A 271 -11.33 -20.73 10.02
N GLN A 272 -12.13 -21.60 10.62
CA GLN A 272 -11.81 -23.03 10.82
C GLN A 272 -11.49 -23.76 9.51
N SER A 273 -12.09 -23.35 8.39
CA SER A 273 -11.89 -23.95 7.07
C SER A 273 -10.64 -23.44 6.34
N LEU A 274 -10.03 -22.36 6.82
CA LEU A 274 -8.93 -21.67 6.13
C LEU A 274 -7.58 -22.29 6.45
N THR A 275 -7.42 -23.58 6.19
CA THR A 275 -6.26 -24.39 6.60
C THR A 275 -4.95 -24.05 5.87
N ASN A 276 -4.99 -23.10 4.93
CA ASN A 276 -3.81 -22.56 4.28
C ASN A 276 -3.22 -21.34 5.00
N LEU A 277 -3.90 -20.80 6.02
CA LEU A 277 -3.41 -19.64 6.76
C LEU A 277 -2.06 -19.92 7.42
N GLU A 278 -1.16 -18.95 7.25
CA GLU A 278 0.21 -18.91 7.73
C GLU A 278 0.43 -17.75 8.71
N GLU A 279 -0.18 -16.58 8.42
CA GLU A 279 -0.11 -15.39 9.25
C GLU A 279 -1.53 -14.87 9.58
N ILE A 280 -1.80 -14.71 10.88
CA ILE A 280 -3.11 -14.27 11.39
C ILE A 280 -2.90 -13.14 12.40
N TYR A 281 -3.50 -11.98 12.11
CA TYR A 281 -3.50 -10.83 13.02
C TYR A 281 -4.95 -10.50 13.44
N LEU A 282 -5.24 -10.70 14.72
CA LEU A 282 -6.55 -10.58 15.36
C LEU A 282 -6.49 -9.71 16.63
N ASN A 283 -5.40 -8.97 16.84
CA ASN A 283 -5.26 -8.12 18.01
C ASN A 283 -6.32 -7.01 18.06
N ASN A 284 -6.65 -6.54 19.26
CA ASN A 284 -7.68 -5.51 19.48
C ASN A 284 -9.07 -5.92 18.95
N ASN A 285 -9.57 -7.07 19.43
CA ASN A 285 -10.90 -7.60 19.12
C ASN A 285 -11.61 -8.05 20.44
N GLN A 286 -12.65 -8.86 20.34
CA GLN A 286 -13.46 -9.32 21.48
C GLN A 286 -13.42 -10.86 21.62
N ILE A 287 -12.32 -11.49 21.21
CA ILE A 287 -12.16 -12.94 21.08
C ILE A 287 -11.95 -13.57 22.45
N SER A 288 -12.66 -14.67 22.70
CA SER A 288 -12.49 -15.50 23.90
C SER A 288 -12.33 -16.99 23.61
N ASP A 289 -12.89 -17.51 22.50
CA ASP A 289 -12.81 -18.92 22.11
C ASP A 289 -11.81 -19.12 20.94
N LEU A 290 -10.77 -19.91 21.17
CA LEU A 290 -9.74 -20.26 20.18
C LEU A 290 -9.95 -21.62 19.52
N LYS A 291 -11.01 -22.38 19.87
CA LYS A 291 -11.25 -23.71 19.29
C LYS A 291 -11.23 -23.75 17.76
N PRO A 292 -11.79 -22.74 17.05
CA PRO A 292 -11.74 -22.71 15.59
C PRO A 292 -10.34 -22.69 14.99
N LEU A 293 -9.33 -22.21 15.75
CA LEU A 293 -7.96 -22.10 15.25
C LEU A 293 -7.19 -23.44 15.31
N GLN A 294 -7.67 -24.43 16.05
CA GLN A 294 -6.93 -25.70 16.26
C GLN A 294 -6.61 -26.48 14.98
N SER A 295 -7.36 -26.26 13.89
CA SER A 295 -7.14 -26.90 12.58
C SER A 295 -6.09 -26.18 11.71
N LEU A 296 -5.66 -24.98 12.09
CA LEU A 296 -4.82 -24.09 11.28
C LEU A 296 -3.32 -24.41 11.49
N THR A 297 -2.93 -25.64 11.27
CA THR A 297 -1.60 -26.17 11.61
C THR A 297 -0.43 -25.64 10.77
N LYS A 298 -0.70 -24.78 9.77
CA LYS A 298 0.32 -24.08 8.98
C LYS A 298 0.74 -22.72 9.57
N VAL A 299 -0.02 -22.21 10.53
CA VAL A 299 0.22 -20.89 11.12
C VAL A 299 1.56 -20.85 11.83
N PHE A 300 2.39 -19.88 11.45
CA PHE A 300 3.67 -19.59 12.10
C PHE A 300 3.71 -18.22 12.79
N THR A 301 2.80 -17.29 12.45
CA THR A 301 2.62 -16.03 13.18
C THR A 301 1.16 -15.84 13.57
N LEU A 302 0.92 -15.66 14.86
CA LEU A 302 -0.41 -15.42 15.41
C LEU A 302 -0.38 -14.26 16.41
N ASN A 303 -1.11 -13.19 16.11
CA ASN A 303 -1.27 -12.06 17.02
C ASN A 303 -2.72 -12.00 17.55
N LEU A 304 -2.85 -12.14 18.86
CA LEU A 304 -4.09 -12.13 19.64
C LEU A 304 -4.04 -11.11 20.80
N ASP A 305 -3.13 -10.15 20.76
CA ASP A 305 -3.02 -9.11 21.79
C ASP A 305 -4.36 -8.38 21.99
N ASN A 306 -4.62 -7.92 23.22
CA ASN A 306 -5.81 -7.12 23.55
C ASN A 306 -7.13 -7.81 23.16
N ASN A 307 -7.37 -9.00 23.72
CA ASN A 307 -8.60 -9.78 23.58
C ASN A 307 -9.13 -10.22 24.95
N GLN A 308 -10.01 -11.20 25.02
CA GLN A 308 -10.62 -11.71 26.25
C GLN A 308 -10.31 -13.19 26.50
N ILE A 309 -9.18 -13.67 26.02
CA ILE A 309 -8.78 -15.07 25.99
C ILE A 309 -8.34 -15.52 27.38
N SER A 310 -8.85 -16.64 27.84
CA SER A 310 -8.43 -17.32 29.08
C SER A 310 -7.96 -18.76 28.82
N ASP A 311 -8.56 -19.47 27.87
CA ASP A 311 -8.21 -20.84 27.49
C ASP A 311 -7.40 -20.87 26.19
N ILE A 312 -6.17 -21.39 26.26
CA ILE A 312 -5.28 -21.53 25.12
C ILE A 312 -5.03 -23.00 24.75
N GLN A 313 -5.83 -23.95 25.30
CA GLN A 313 -5.72 -25.37 24.97
C GLN A 313 -5.75 -25.65 23.47
N PRO A 314 -6.54 -24.95 22.63
CA PRO A 314 -6.54 -25.17 21.19
C PRO A 314 -5.21 -24.90 20.49
N LEU A 315 -4.33 -24.07 21.07
CA LEU A 315 -3.05 -23.70 20.45
C LEU A 315 -2.00 -24.83 20.51
N GLN A 316 -2.21 -25.87 21.33
CA GLN A 316 -1.27 -27.00 21.43
C GLN A 316 -1.03 -27.73 20.10
N SER A 317 -1.99 -27.64 19.15
CA SER A 317 -1.89 -28.25 17.82
C SER A 317 -1.09 -27.42 16.81
N LEU A 318 -0.84 -26.14 17.13
CA LEU A 318 -0.17 -25.20 16.22
C LEU A 318 1.37 -25.30 16.37
N ILE A 319 1.89 -26.47 16.15
CA ILE A 319 3.32 -26.81 16.41
C ILE A 319 4.32 -26.08 15.51
N LYS A 320 3.84 -25.34 14.49
CA LYS A 320 4.67 -24.51 13.60
C LYS A 320 4.75 -23.04 14.03
N LEU A 321 4.06 -22.66 15.12
CA LEU A 321 4.13 -21.26 15.61
C LEU A 321 5.56 -20.87 15.96
N ILE A 322 5.99 -19.78 15.36
CA ILE A 322 7.29 -19.11 15.58
C ILE A 322 7.08 -17.86 16.45
N ASN A 323 6.08 -17.05 16.09
CA ASN A 323 5.73 -15.81 16.77
C ASN A 323 4.31 -15.90 17.32
N LEU A 324 4.17 -15.72 18.64
CA LEU A 324 2.88 -15.73 19.32
C LEU A 324 2.76 -14.50 20.23
N PHE A 325 1.77 -13.64 19.95
CA PHE A 325 1.50 -12.44 20.72
C PHE A 325 0.11 -12.56 21.34
N MET A 326 0.03 -12.53 22.68
CA MET A 326 -1.19 -12.66 23.48
C MET A 326 -1.18 -11.74 24.69
N SER A 327 -0.55 -10.58 24.58
CA SER A 327 -0.57 -9.59 25.64
C SER A 327 -1.98 -9.09 25.95
N ASN A 328 -2.19 -8.60 27.17
CA ASN A 328 -3.44 -8.01 27.61
C ASN A 328 -4.67 -8.93 27.34
N ASN A 329 -4.63 -10.11 27.94
CA ASN A 329 -5.68 -11.13 27.95
C ASN A 329 -5.98 -11.60 29.39
N LYS A 330 -6.66 -12.72 29.57
CA LYS A 330 -7.04 -13.29 30.89
C LYS A 330 -6.39 -14.66 31.13
N ILE A 331 -5.21 -14.91 30.53
CA ILE A 331 -4.55 -16.21 30.53
C ILE A 331 -3.89 -16.46 31.88
N SER A 332 -4.19 -17.61 32.50
CA SER A 332 -3.59 -18.04 33.77
C SER A 332 -2.83 -19.36 33.65
N ASP A 333 -3.14 -20.19 32.66
CA ASP A 333 -2.46 -21.50 32.43
C ASP A 333 -1.88 -21.51 31.00
N ILE A 334 -0.55 -21.77 30.92
CA ILE A 334 0.21 -21.87 29.67
C ILE A 334 0.75 -23.27 29.40
N LYS A 335 0.27 -24.29 30.13
CA LYS A 335 0.65 -25.69 29.89
C LYS A 335 0.50 -26.12 28.42
N PRO A 336 -0.52 -25.69 27.67
CA PRO A 336 -0.65 -26.06 26.26
C PRO A 336 0.56 -25.66 25.40
N LEU A 337 1.28 -24.59 25.76
CA LEU A 337 2.43 -24.11 24.99
C LEU A 337 3.64 -25.02 25.04
N GLN A 338 3.74 -25.94 26.04
CA GLN A 338 4.85 -26.88 26.13
C GLN A 338 5.03 -27.75 24.90
N PHE A 339 4.00 -27.89 24.07
CA PHE A 339 4.01 -28.68 22.84
C PHE A 339 4.39 -27.84 21.60
N VAL A 340 4.44 -26.53 21.70
CA VAL A 340 4.71 -25.60 20.59
C VAL A 340 6.20 -25.27 20.55
N THR A 341 7.02 -26.28 20.30
CA THR A 341 8.48 -26.22 20.46
C THR A 341 9.20 -25.35 19.44
N SER A 342 8.53 -24.89 18.37
CA SER A 342 9.08 -23.98 17.36
C SER A 342 9.04 -22.50 17.76
N LEU A 343 8.43 -22.16 18.92
CA LEU A 343 8.32 -20.75 19.35
C LEU A 343 9.69 -20.13 19.56
N THR A 344 9.90 -18.96 18.93
CA THR A 344 11.09 -18.12 19.11
C THR A 344 10.78 -16.81 19.82
N SER A 345 9.56 -16.28 19.63
CA SER A 345 9.07 -15.04 20.25
C SER A 345 7.70 -15.25 20.87
N LEU A 346 7.56 -14.89 22.15
CA LEU A 346 6.31 -15.07 22.89
C LEU A 346 6.02 -13.82 23.73
N ASN A 347 4.88 -13.18 23.47
CA ASN A 347 4.40 -12.08 24.28
C ASN A 347 3.19 -12.51 25.13
N LEU A 348 3.34 -12.48 26.45
CA LEU A 348 2.34 -12.81 27.47
C LEU A 348 2.14 -11.66 28.47
N GLU A 349 2.57 -10.46 28.15
CA GLU A 349 2.43 -9.32 29.06
C GLU A 349 0.97 -9.09 29.50
N LYS A 350 0.78 -8.53 30.70
CA LYS A 350 -0.54 -8.15 31.21
C LYS A 350 -1.57 -9.29 31.12
N ASN A 351 -1.20 -10.45 31.67
CA ASN A 351 -2.06 -11.61 31.85
C ASN A 351 -2.17 -11.97 33.34
N GLN A 352 -2.62 -13.17 33.68
CA GLN A 352 -2.87 -13.63 35.05
C GLN A 352 -1.95 -14.80 35.43
N LEU A 353 -0.75 -14.87 34.85
CA LEU A 353 0.18 -15.97 35.04
C LEU A 353 0.82 -15.90 36.43
N THR A 354 0.87 -17.06 37.11
CA THR A 354 1.59 -17.27 38.37
C THR A 354 2.74 -18.29 38.22
N ASP A 355 2.65 -19.19 37.21
CA ASP A 355 3.65 -20.21 36.93
C ASP A 355 4.02 -20.18 35.43
N ILE A 356 5.33 -20.16 35.15
CA ILE A 356 5.88 -20.17 33.79
C ILE A 356 6.81 -21.38 33.53
N LYS A 357 6.82 -22.35 34.43
CA LYS A 357 7.58 -23.62 34.26
C LYS A 357 7.22 -24.35 32.94
N PRO A 358 5.97 -24.28 32.43
CA PRO A 358 5.65 -24.90 31.14
C PRO A 358 6.44 -24.37 29.93
N LEU A 359 7.16 -23.24 30.07
CA LEU A 359 8.05 -22.73 29.03
C LEU A 359 9.42 -23.48 28.98
N GLN A 360 9.77 -24.24 30.02
CA GLN A 360 11.08 -24.88 30.12
C GLN A 360 11.43 -25.81 28.91
N PRO A 361 10.49 -26.54 28.28
CA PRO A 361 10.80 -27.37 27.11
C PRO A 361 11.06 -26.61 25.81
N LEU A 362 10.79 -25.29 25.78
CA LEU A 362 10.84 -24.50 24.55
C LEU A 362 12.27 -24.03 24.25
N ALA A 363 13.10 -24.93 23.71
CA ALA A 363 14.52 -24.68 23.48
C ALA A 363 14.82 -23.59 22.44
N GLU A 364 13.91 -23.34 21.50
CA GLU A 364 14.07 -22.31 20.45
C GLU A 364 13.63 -20.91 20.91
N LEU A 365 13.02 -20.81 22.10
CA LEU A 365 12.44 -19.55 22.59
C LEU A 365 13.53 -18.54 22.95
N ARG A 366 13.58 -17.41 22.26
CA ARG A 366 14.59 -16.35 22.42
C ARG A 366 14.10 -15.21 23.30
N TYR A 367 12.85 -14.77 23.09
CA TYR A 367 12.27 -13.62 23.77
C TYR A 367 10.92 -13.98 24.36
N VAL A 368 10.76 -13.76 25.66
CA VAL A 368 9.49 -13.91 26.35
C VAL A 368 9.19 -12.62 27.14
N TYR A 369 8.10 -11.96 26.78
CA TYR A 369 7.62 -10.76 27.44
C TYR A 369 6.59 -11.15 28.49
N LEU A 370 6.84 -10.83 29.78
CA LEU A 370 6.08 -11.30 30.94
C LEU A 370 5.60 -10.18 31.86
N SER A 371 5.86 -8.91 31.54
CA SER A 371 5.52 -7.78 32.40
C SER A 371 4.00 -7.76 32.70
N GLY A 372 3.63 -7.25 33.89
CA GLY A 372 2.23 -7.13 34.27
C GLY A 372 1.54 -8.45 34.62
N ASN A 373 2.27 -9.55 34.88
CA ASN A 373 1.76 -10.81 35.43
C ASN A 373 2.08 -10.94 36.94
N PRO A 374 1.26 -11.65 37.74
CA PRO A 374 1.50 -11.87 39.16
C PRO A 374 2.51 -12.99 39.46
N ILE A 375 3.55 -13.16 38.62
CA ILE A 375 4.59 -14.18 38.78
C ILE A 375 5.51 -13.87 39.96
N SER A 376 5.67 -14.82 40.89
CA SER A 376 6.58 -14.69 42.02
C SER A 376 7.13 -16.07 42.45
N PRO A 377 8.46 -16.22 42.59
CA PRO A 377 9.52 -15.29 42.21
C PRO A 377 9.68 -15.11 40.72
N LYS A 378 10.22 -13.98 40.28
CA LYS A 378 10.54 -13.70 38.87
C LYS A 378 11.81 -14.47 38.46
N THR A 379 11.69 -15.77 38.27
CA THR A 379 12.80 -16.64 37.85
C THR A 379 12.53 -17.14 36.43
N CYS A 380 13.45 -16.89 35.52
CA CYS A 380 13.35 -17.35 34.14
C CYS A 380 13.65 -18.85 34.04
N PRO A 381 12.72 -19.70 33.55
CA PRO A 381 12.93 -21.14 33.49
C PRO A 381 13.67 -21.59 32.23
N LEU A 382 14.03 -20.64 31.34
CA LEU A 382 14.58 -20.91 30.01
C LEU A 382 16.08 -21.21 30.05
N GLN A 383 16.59 -21.76 28.95
CA GLN A 383 18.00 -22.09 28.79
C GLN A 383 18.87 -20.82 28.64
N GLU A 384 20.18 -21.00 28.79
CA GLU A 384 21.16 -19.94 28.58
C GLU A 384 21.06 -19.33 27.19
N GLY A 385 21.00 -18.00 27.10
CA GLY A 385 20.81 -17.26 25.84
C GLY A 385 19.36 -16.82 25.54
N SER A 386 18.36 -17.30 26.29
CA SER A 386 16.97 -16.82 26.22
C SER A 386 16.74 -15.68 27.22
N ILE A 387 15.83 -14.76 26.87
CA ILE A 387 15.56 -13.54 27.68
C ILE A 387 14.11 -13.52 28.15
N CYS A 388 13.91 -13.57 29.46
CA CYS A 388 12.63 -13.25 30.10
C CYS A 388 12.58 -11.74 30.40
N ILE A 389 11.68 -11.02 29.75
CA ILE A 389 11.50 -9.57 29.88
C ILE A 389 10.38 -9.30 30.89
N TRP A 390 10.74 -8.69 32.02
CA TRP A 390 9.85 -8.44 33.17
C TRP A 390 9.33 -7.00 33.25
N GLU A 391 9.86 -6.11 32.45
CA GLU A 391 9.49 -4.71 32.40
C GLU A 391 8.99 -4.39 31.01
N SER A 392 7.91 -3.61 30.91
CA SER A 392 7.41 -3.16 29.61
C SER A 392 8.47 -2.32 28.93
N LEU A 393 8.82 -2.63 27.69
CA LEU A 393 9.60 -1.71 26.88
C LEU A 393 8.76 -0.46 26.64
N SER A 394 9.02 0.60 27.42
CA SER A 394 8.52 1.93 27.10
C SER A 394 9.25 2.37 25.82
N TYR A 395 8.62 2.22 24.66
CA TYR A 395 9.03 3.00 23.51
C TYR A 395 8.70 4.48 23.79
N PRO A 396 9.68 5.39 23.65
CA PRO A 396 9.46 6.82 23.84
C PRO A 396 8.54 7.40 22.78
#